data_5133a8e08ab7fab5ff30f8e3c36f2a56
#
_entry.id   5133a8e08ab7fab5ff30f8e3c36f2a56
#
_cell.length_a   1.000
_cell.length_b   1.000
_cell.length_c   1.000
_cell.angle_alpha   90.00
_cell.angle_beta   90.00
_cell.angle_gamma   90.00
#
_symmetry.space_group_name_H-M   'P 1'
#
loop_
_entity.id
_entity.type
_entity.pdbx_description
1 polymer ?
#
loop_
_entity_poly.entity_id
_entity_poly.type
_entity_poly.pdbx_seq_one_letter_code
_entity_poly.pdbx_strand_id
1 'polypeptide(L)'
;MELEFWVTICLGNGDGGDVAVTLDVTDAEYELLKQCCRDDEEIEGYEGLEDLYERVVSAAKDESECCEPDDCEDIDYDDVSFTIAIPDEIYTEVQEED
;
A
#
# COMPACT_ATOMS: atom_id res chain seq x y z
N MET A 1 -1.76 -15.93 -4.21
CA MET A 1 -1.51 -15.74 -2.76
C MET A 1 -2.09 -14.41 -2.32
N GLU A 2 -2.89 -14.42 -1.27
CA GLU A 2 -3.48 -13.20 -0.75
C GLU A 2 -2.59 -12.60 0.35
N LEU A 3 -2.39 -11.28 0.27
CA LEU A 3 -1.66 -10.54 1.30
C LEU A 3 -2.48 -9.34 1.75
N GLU A 4 -2.37 -9.02 3.03
CA GLU A 4 -3.00 -7.85 3.60
C GLU A 4 -1.98 -6.72 3.69
N PHE A 5 -2.32 -5.59 3.08
CA PHE A 5 -1.47 -4.40 3.09
C PHE A 5 -2.11 -3.32 3.96
N TRP A 6 -1.32 -2.71 4.82
CA TRP A 6 -1.75 -1.56 5.61
C TRP A 6 -1.33 -0.29 4.87
N VAL A 7 -2.32 0.53 4.56
CA VAL A 7 -2.10 1.76 3.81
C VAL A 7 -2.45 2.94 4.69
N THR A 8 -1.49 3.84 4.87
CA THR A 8 -1.73 5.10 5.57
C THR A 8 -2.05 6.17 4.55
N ILE A 9 -3.23 6.77 4.68
CA ILE A 9 -3.69 7.82 3.79
C ILE A 9 -3.56 9.15 4.51
N CYS A 10 -2.80 10.07 3.93
CA CYS A 10 -2.64 11.42 4.48
C CYS A 10 -3.26 12.41 3.51
N LEU A 11 -4.23 13.19 4.00
CA LEU A 11 -4.86 14.25 3.23
C LEU A 11 -4.16 15.57 3.49
N GLY A 12 -4.21 16.46 2.50
CA GLY A 12 -3.55 17.77 2.61
C GLY A 12 -4.10 18.68 3.70
N ASN A 13 -5.32 18.39 4.18
CA ASN A 13 -5.93 19.16 5.28
C ASN A 13 -5.57 18.64 6.67
N GLY A 14 -4.72 17.62 6.75
CA GLY A 14 -4.31 17.03 8.02
C GLY A 14 -5.14 15.85 8.47
N ASP A 15 -6.24 15.57 7.79
CA ASP A 15 -7.04 14.38 8.06
C ASP A 15 -6.41 13.17 7.35
N GLY A 16 -6.63 12.01 7.89
CA GLY A 16 -6.10 10.79 7.30
C GLY A 16 -6.51 9.59 8.11
N GLY A 17 -6.09 8.43 7.68
CA GLY A 17 -6.42 7.20 8.39
C GLY A 17 -5.69 6.02 7.77
N ASP A 18 -5.82 4.89 8.45
CA ASP A 18 -5.23 3.65 7.97
C ASP A 18 -6.33 2.76 7.42
N VAL A 19 -6.02 2.07 6.32
CA VAL A 19 -6.96 1.13 5.74
C VAL A 19 -6.20 -0.16 5.43
N ALA A 20 -6.84 -1.30 5.68
CA ALA A 20 -6.27 -2.61 5.36
C ALA A 20 -6.84 -3.09 4.03
N VAL A 21 -5.98 -3.47 3.12
CA VAL A 21 -6.34 -3.92 1.77
C VAL A 21 -5.81 -5.33 1.55
N THR A 22 -6.67 -6.25 1.15
CA THR A 22 -6.27 -7.62 0.83
C THR A 22 -6.28 -7.80 -0.69
N LEU A 23 -5.16 -8.22 -1.23
CA LEU A 23 -4.99 -8.41 -2.67
C LEU A 23 -4.28 -9.73 -2.96
N ASP A 24 -4.58 -10.28 -4.14
CA ASP A 24 -3.81 -11.41 -4.66
C ASP A 24 -2.50 -10.91 -5.25
N VAL A 25 -1.41 -11.56 -4.89
CA VAL A 25 -0.10 -11.27 -5.48
C VAL A 25 0.44 -12.53 -6.15
N THR A 26 1.21 -12.34 -7.21
CA THR A 26 1.89 -13.44 -7.88
C THR A 26 3.13 -13.84 -7.10
N ASP A 27 3.68 -15.01 -7.42
CA ASP A 27 4.93 -15.46 -6.81
C ASP A 27 6.07 -14.49 -7.08
N ALA A 28 6.11 -13.92 -8.29
CA ALA A 28 7.12 -12.93 -8.64
C ALA A 28 6.99 -11.66 -7.80
N GLU A 29 5.77 -11.19 -7.61
CA GLU A 29 5.51 -10.02 -6.77
C GLU A 29 5.88 -10.29 -5.31
N TYR A 30 5.58 -11.49 -4.83
CA TYR A 30 5.91 -11.89 -3.47
C TYR A 30 7.43 -11.85 -3.24
N GLU A 31 8.19 -12.40 -4.18
CA GLU A 31 9.65 -12.39 -4.11
C GLU A 31 10.21 -10.96 -4.15
N LEU A 32 9.61 -10.10 -4.97
CA LEU A 32 10.01 -8.68 -5.03
C LEU A 32 9.71 -7.97 -3.71
N LEU A 33 8.59 -8.29 -3.07
CA LEU A 33 8.26 -7.72 -1.77
C LEU A 33 9.28 -8.15 -0.71
N LYS A 34 9.69 -9.41 -0.74
CA LYS A 34 10.72 -9.91 0.17
C LYS A 34 12.04 -9.17 -0.07
N GLN A 35 12.41 -8.98 -1.32
CA GLN A 35 13.64 -8.27 -1.66
C GLN A 35 13.56 -6.80 -1.21
N CYS A 36 12.41 -6.17 -1.43
CA CYS A 36 12.16 -4.80 -0.98
C CYS A 36 12.33 -4.67 0.54
N CYS A 37 11.83 -5.66 1.28
CA CYS A 37 11.97 -5.70 2.72
C CYS A 37 13.43 -5.85 3.16
N ARG A 38 14.19 -6.71 2.47
CA ARG A 38 15.62 -6.90 2.76
C ARG A 38 16.42 -5.64 2.48
N ASP A 39 16.05 -4.91 1.43
CA ASP A 39 16.75 -3.69 1.02
C ASP A 39 16.35 -2.50 1.88
N ASP A 40 15.38 -2.67 2.79
CA ASP A 40 14.85 -1.62 3.65
C ASP A 40 14.29 -0.46 2.81
N GLU A 41 13.65 -0.81 1.69
CA GLU A 41 13.05 0.15 0.77
C GLU A 41 11.53 0.15 0.93
N GLU A 42 10.90 1.17 0.38
CA GLU A 42 9.44 1.26 0.37
C GLU A 42 8.91 0.67 -0.93
N ILE A 43 7.67 0.15 -0.89
CA ILE A 43 7.01 -0.38 -2.08
C ILE A 43 6.86 0.73 -3.13
N GLU A 44 6.57 1.94 -2.68
CA GLU A 44 6.49 3.09 -3.55
C GLU A 44 7.87 3.36 -4.16
N GLY A 45 7.92 3.36 -5.48
CA GLY A 45 9.15 3.64 -6.20
C GLY A 45 10.10 2.46 -6.34
N TYR A 46 9.75 1.30 -5.80
CA TYR A 46 10.60 0.11 -5.96
C TYR A 46 10.39 -0.48 -7.35
N GLU A 47 11.48 -0.69 -8.07
CA GLU A 47 11.44 -1.24 -9.42
C GLU A 47 10.82 -2.63 -9.44
N GLY A 48 9.83 -2.83 -10.29
CA GLY A 48 9.11 -4.08 -10.42
C GLY A 48 7.82 -4.15 -9.61
N LEU A 49 7.61 -3.23 -8.67
CA LEU A 49 6.41 -3.21 -7.83
C LEU A 49 5.43 -2.09 -8.19
N GLU A 50 5.66 -1.38 -9.28
CA GLU A 50 4.80 -0.26 -9.69
C GLU A 50 3.35 -0.70 -9.88
N ASP A 51 3.12 -1.82 -10.57
CA ASP A 51 1.77 -2.32 -10.82
C ASP A 51 1.08 -2.71 -9.52
N LEU A 52 1.82 -3.36 -8.62
CA LEU A 52 1.29 -3.74 -7.33
C LEU A 52 0.94 -2.51 -6.49
N TYR A 53 1.82 -1.51 -6.51
CA TYR A 53 1.57 -0.26 -5.81
C TYR A 53 0.27 0.38 -6.28
N GLU A 54 0.08 0.48 -7.60
CA GLU A 54 -1.14 1.06 -8.16
C GLU A 54 -2.39 0.29 -7.76
N ARG A 55 -2.30 -1.05 -7.74
CA ARG A 55 -3.44 -1.88 -7.33
C ARG A 55 -3.78 -1.68 -5.86
N VAL A 56 -2.77 -1.60 -5.01
CA VAL A 56 -2.97 -1.38 -3.58
C VAL A 56 -3.59 0.00 -3.34
N VAL A 57 -3.07 1.04 -4.01
CA VAL A 57 -3.60 2.39 -3.87
C VAL A 57 -5.05 2.46 -4.36
N SER A 58 -5.35 1.83 -5.49
CA SER A 58 -6.71 1.81 -6.03
C SER A 58 -7.67 1.13 -5.07
N ALA A 59 -7.27 -0.01 -4.50
CA ALA A 59 -8.09 -0.73 -3.54
C ALA A 59 -8.26 0.08 -2.24
N ALA A 60 -7.21 0.78 -1.82
CA ALA A 60 -7.29 1.63 -0.64
C ALA A 60 -8.29 2.77 -0.85
N LYS A 61 -8.31 3.35 -2.03
CA LYS A 61 -9.29 4.39 -2.37
C LYS A 61 -10.72 3.86 -2.31
N ASP A 62 -10.93 2.63 -2.80
CA ASP A 62 -12.26 1.99 -2.76
C ASP A 62 -12.70 1.66 -1.34
N GLU A 63 -11.77 1.19 -0.51
CA GLU A 63 -12.06 0.85 0.88
C GLU A 63 -12.24 2.10 1.75
N SER A 64 -11.61 3.20 1.37
CA SER A 64 -11.69 4.45 2.08
C SER A 64 -13.00 5.16 1.70
N GLU A 65 -14.01 5.08 2.55
CA GLU A 65 -15.29 5.72 2.31
C GLU A 65 -15.20 7.25 2.31
N CYS A 66 -14.04 7.78 2.65
CA CYS A 66 -13.77 9.21 2.64
C CYS A 66 -13.73 9.79 1.21
N CYS A 67 -13.77 8.93 0.20
CA CYS A 67 -13.66 9.35 -1.19
C CYS A 67 -14.98 9.32 -1.95
N GLU A 68 -16.11 9.45 -1.25
CA GLU A 68 -17.38 9.61 -1.94
C GLU A 68 -17.43 10.98 -2.62
N PRO A 69 -17.88 11.03 -3.89
CA PRO A 69 -17.84 12.29 -4.66
C PRO A 69 -18.57 13.46 -4.02
N ASP A 70 -19.58 13.19 -3.21
CA ASP A 70 -20.39 14.23 -2.58
C ASP A 70 -19.69 14.92 -1.41
N ASP A 71 -18.78 14.18 -0.75
CA ASP A 71 -18.08 14.69 0.43
C ASP A 71 -16.67 15.18 0.10
N CYS A 72 -16.20 14.92 -1.12
CA CYS A 72 -14.81 15.15 -1.50
C CYS A 72 -14.61 16.30 -2.48
N GLU A 73 -15.58 17.21 -2.58
CA GLU A 73 -15.45 18.35 -3.50
C GLU A 73 -14.26 19.25 -3.16
N ASP A 74 -13.86 19.26 -1.90
CA ASP A 74 -12.77 20.09 -1.42
C ASP A 74 -11.44 19.33 -1.28
N ILE A 75 -11.43 18.02 -1.62
CA ILE A 75 -10.21 17.22 -1.53
C ILE A 75 -9.46 17.29 -2.85
N ASP A 76 -8.29 17.91 -2.78
CA ASP A 76 -7.38 17.93 -3.91
C ASP A 76 -6.58 16.63 -3.89
N TYR A 77 -6.84 15.74 -4.84
CA TYR A 77 -6.17 14.44 -4.90
C TYR A 77 -4.67 14.55 -5.11
N ASP A 78 -4.20 15.70 -5.57
CA ASP A 78 -2.77 15.96 -5.72
C ASP A 78 -2.06 16.07 -4.37
N ASP A 79 -2.81 16.38 -3.31
CA ASP A 79 -2.27 16.51 -1.96
C ASP A 79 -2.44 15.25 -1.11
N VAL A 80 -2.97 14.17 -1.70
CA VAL A 80 -3.16 12.92 -0.98
C VAL A 80 -1.92 12.05 -1.11
N SER A 81 -1.40 11.62 0.04
CA SER A 81 -0.25 10.70 0.09
C SER A 81 -0.69 9.33 0.55
N PHE A 82 -0.14 8.29 -0.08
CA PHE A 82 -0.39 6.91 0.30
C PHE A 82 0.93 6.27 0.71
N THR A 83 0.99 5.78 1.94
CA THR A 83 2.16 5.04 2.42
C THR A 83 1.73 3.59 2.65
N ILE A 84 2.38 2.67 1.97
CA ILE A 84 2.05 1.26 2.05
C ILE A 84 3.08 0.55 2.92
N ALA A 85 2.61 -0.08 3.99
CA ALA A 85 3.47 -0.87 4.86
C ALA A 85 3.68 -2.27 4.26
N ILE A 86 4.87 -2.80 4.43
CA ILE A 86 5.16 -4.17 4.00
C ILE A 86 4.38 -5.13 4.93
N PRO A 87 3.68 -6.14 4.36
CA PRO A 87 2.92 -7.08 5.18
C PRO A 87 3.78 -7.81 6.21
N ASP A 88 3.21 -8.04 7.39
CA ASP A 88 3.91 -8.73 8.48
C ASP A 88 4.37 -10.13 8.07
N GLU A 89 3.59 -10.82 7.24
CA GLU A 89 3.96 -12.12 6.71
C GLU A 89 5.32 -12.09 6.02
N ILE A 90 5.56 -11.02 5.26
CA ILE A 90 6.81 -10.88 4.53
C ILE A 90 7.97 -10.58 5.49
N TYR A 91 7.73 -9.71 6.47
CA TYR A 91 8.72 -9.45 7.51
C TYR A 91 9.13 -10.72 8.24
N THR A 92 8.14 -11.53 8.61
CA THR A 92 8.37 -12.78 9.32
C THR A 92 9.21 -13.75 8.49
N GLU A 93 8.87 -13.91 7.21
CA GLU A 93 9.61 -14.80 6.33
C GLU A 93 11.06 -14.34 6.13
N VAL A 94 11.25 -13.04 5.93
CA VAL A 94 12.60 -12.49 5.73
C VAL A 94 13.44 -12.67 6.98
N GLN A 95 12.87 -12.49 8.16
CA GLN A 95 13.56 -12.71 9.41
C GLN A 95 13.92 -14.17 9.64
N GLU A 96 13.05 -15.11 9.23
CA GLU A 96 13.30 -16.53 9.36
C GLU A 96 14.40 -17.04 8.42
N GLU A 97 14.60 -16.35 7.29
CA GLU A 97 15.63 -16.71 6.32
C GLU A 97 17.04 -16.38 6.82
N ASP A 98 17.15 -15.50 7.78
CA ASP A 98 18.41 -15.13 8.41
C ASP A 98 18.69 -16.06 9.60
#